data_c7f519385a629e6521d8941320e5ee2e
#
_entry.id   c7f519385a629e6521d8941320e5ee2e
#
_cell.length_a   1.000
_cell.length_b   1.000
_cell.length_c   1.000
_cell.angle_alpha   90.00
_cell.angle_beta   90.00
_cell.angle_gamma   90.00
#
_symmetry.space_group_name_H-M   'P 1'
#
loop_
_entity.id
_entity.type
_entity.pdbx_description
1 polymer ?
#
loop_
_entity_poly.entity_id
_entity_poly.type
_entity_poly.pdbx_seq_one_letter_code
_entity_poly.pdbx_strand_id
1 'polypeptide(L)'
;TIEDSALEFTGIDIYDPERMPEEEGQALREIFQPIRREVSITGCTRAIMVAHNAHFDLGFVNAAVNRTNIKRNPFHPFSCFDTSGLAGLAFGQTVLAKACEAAQIEFNNRDAHSALYDTIKTAELFCTIVNRWKELGGWPLTK
;
A
#
# COMPACT_ATOMS: atom_id res chain seq x y z
N THR A 1 -15.55 16.83 5.01
CA THR A 1 -15.05 18.09 4.43
C THR A 1 -13.94 17.73 3.48
N ILE A 2 -14.02 18.20 2.24
CA ILE A 2 -12.96 18.04 1.25
C ILE A 2 -12.05 19.26 1.45
N GLU A 3 -10.74 19.02 1.53
CA GLU A 3 -9.76 20.09 1.66
C GLU A 3 -9.18 20.43 0.28
N ASP A 4 -9.23 21.68 -0.11
CA ASP A 4 -8.74 22.15 -1.43
C ASP A 4 -7.26 21.82 -1.63
N SER A 5 -6.44 21.93 -0.59
CA SER A 5 -5.03 21.56 -0.60
C SER A 5 -4.79 20.09 -0.95
N ALA A 6 -5.69 19.19 -0.54
CA ALA A 6 -5.61 17.77 -0.87
C ALA A 6 -5.97 17.51 -2.33
N LEU A 7 -6.92 18.27 -2.89
CA LEU A 7 -7.27 18.18 -4.30
C LEU A 7 -6.15 18.70 -5.20
N GLU A 8 -5.55 19.83 -4.84
CA GLU A 8 -4.37 20.36 -5.56
C GLU A 8 -3.20 19.38 -5.56
N PHE A 9 -2.92 18.75 -4.40
CA PHE A 9 -1.82 17.79 -4.27
C PHE A 9 -2.05 16.51 -5.08
N THR A 10 -3.29 15.99 -5.05
CA THR A 10 -3.63 14.73 -5.73
C THR A 10 -3.96 14.90 -7.20
N GLY A 11 -4.24 16.14 -7.66
CA GLY A 11 -4.72 16.43 -9.00
C GLY A 11 -6.10 15.87 -9.31
N ILE A 12 -6.87 15.51 -8.28
CA ILE A 12 -8.22 14.95 -8.44
C ILE A 12 -9.22 16.08 -8.71
N ASP A 13 -9.81 16.08 -9.90
CA ASP A 13 -10.99 16.91 -10.19
C ASP A 13 -12.26 16.19 -9.76
N ILE A 14 -12.89 16.69 -8.70
CA ILE A 14 -14.16 16.13 -8.18
C ILE A 14 -15.37 16.47 -9.06
N TYR A 15 -15.22 17.41 -9.99
CA TYR A 15 -16.27 17.86 -10.91
C TYR A 15 -16.11 17.26 -12.32
N ASP A 16 -15.10 16.45 -12.54
CA ASP A 16 -14.89 15.77 -13.83
C ASP A 16 -16.11 14.87 -14.14
N PRO A 17 -16.85 15.13 -15.23
CA PRO A 17 -18.03 14.36 -15.60
C PRO A 17 -17.71 12.91 -16.02
N GLU A 18 -16.47 12.64 -16.41
CA GLU A 18 -16.02 11.28 -16.77
C GLU A 18 -15.63 10.46 -15.53
N ARG A 19 -15.48 11.12 -14.39
CA ARG A 19 -15.21 10.45 -13.14
C ARG A 19 -16.47 9.74 -12.65
N MET A 20 -16.38 8.41 -12.56
CA MET A 20 -17.44 7.55 -12.00
C MET A 20 -17.09 7.19 -10.56
N PRO A 21 -17.42 8.03 -9.57
CA PRO A 21 -17.13 7.74 -8.17
C PRO A 21 -18.01 6.60 -7.67
N GLU A 22 -17.38 5.66 -6.97
CA GLU A 22 -18.09 4.59 -6.30
C GLU A 22 -18.37 4.93 -4.83
N GLU A 23 -19.43 4.33 -4.29
CA GLU A 23 -19.74 4.43 -2.87
C GLU A 23 -18.63 3.71 -2.06
N GLU A 24 -18.15 4.35 -1.00
CA GLU A 24 -16.99 3.89 -0.20
C GLU A 24 -17.12 2.42 0.24
N GLY A 25 -18.30 2.01 0.70
CA GLY A 25 -18.51 0.63 1.16
C GLY A 25 -18.53 -0.38 0.01
N GLN A 26 -18.91 0.02 -1.20
CA GLN A 26 -18.84 -0.83 -2.38
C GLN A 26 -17.40 -0.98 -2.83
N ALA A 27 -16.66 0.11 -2.98
CA ALA A 27 -15.24 0.09 -3.35
C ALA A 27 -14.42 -0.79 -2.38
N LEU A 28 -14.65 -0.66 -1.07
CA LEU A 28 -14.00 -1.51 -0.07
C LEU A 28 -14.36 -2.99 -0.22
N ARG A 29 -15.62 -3.32 -0.52
CA ARG A 29 -16.04 -4.72 -0.74
C ARG A 29 -15.33 -5.33 -1.93
N GLU A 30 -15.20 -4.58 -3.01
CA GLU A 30 -14.53 -5.02 -4.24
C GLU A 30 -13.03 -5.24 -4.02
N ILE A 31 -12.36 -4.31 -3.32
CA ILE A 31 -10.95 -4.46 -2.93
C ILE A 31 -10.74 -5.65 -1.99
N PHE A 32 -11.62 -5.83 -1.00
CA PHE A 32 -11.45 -6.87 0.01
C PHE A 32 -11.79 -8.28 -0.48
N GLN A 33 -12.61 -8.41 -1.51
CA GLN A 33 -13.03 -9.72 -2.02
C GLN A 33 -11.85 -10.58 -2.50
N PRO A 34 -10.98 -10.11 -3.42
CA PRO A 34 -9.83 -10.89 -3.85
C PRO A 34 -8.85 -11.17 -2.71
N ILE A 35 -8.64 -10.20 -1.81
CA ILE A 35 -7.75 -10.38 -0.65
C ILE A 35 -8.26 -11.50 0.28
N ARG A 36 -9.56 -11.52 0.59
CA ARG A 36 -10.17 -12.59 1.41
C ARG A 36 -10.05 -13.96 0.75
N ARG A 37 -10.20 -14.00 -0.58
CA ARG A 37 -10.03 -15.22 -1.35
C ARG A 37 -8.62 -15.78 -1.19
N GLU A 38 -7.60 -14.94 -1.37
CA GLU A 38 -6.20 -15.36 -1.22
C GLU A 38 -5.85 -15.77 0.22
N VAL A 39 -6.32 -15.03 1.21
CA VAL A 39 -6.19 -15.40 2.63
C VAL A 39 -6.77 -16.80 2.89
N SER A 40 -7.92 -17.11 2.29
CA SER A 40 -8.57 -18.44 2.44
C SER A 40 -7.79 -19.53 1.72
N ILE A 41 -7.36 -19.31 0.47
CA ILE A 41 -6.64 -20.30 -0.35
C ILE A 41 -5.29 -20.65 0.27
N THR A 42 -4.60 -19.65 0.83
CA THR A 42 -3.28 -19.84 1.45
C THR A 42 -3.35 -20.37 2.89
N GLY A 43 -4.54 -20.55 3.45
CA GLY A 43 -4.72 -20.98 4.84
C GLY A 43 -4.28 -19.96 5.88
N CYS A 44 -4.09 -18.70 5.46
CA CYS A 44 -3.74 -17.59 6.36
C CYS A 44 -4.95 -17.09 7.14
N THR A 45 -4.72 -16.41 8.25
CA THR A 45 -5.79 -15.83 9.07
C THR A 45 -6.08 -14.37 8.73
N ARG A 46 -5.09 -13.66 8.20
CA ARG A 46 -5.12 -12.23 7.87
C ARG A 46 -4.16 -11.92 6.73
N ALA A 47 -4.45 -10.85 6.00
CA ALA A 47 -3.50 -10.19 5.14
C ALA A 47 -2.69 -9.15 5.93
N ILE A 48 -1.44 -8.95 5.56
CA ILE A 48 -0.62 -7.86 6.08
C ILE A 48 -0.50 -6.80 5.00
N MET A 49 -0.89 -5.56 5.31
CA MET A 49 -0.76 -4.44 4.40
C MET A 49 0.72 -4.10 4.18
N VAL A 50 1.08 -3.84 2.95
CA VAL A 50 2.39 -3.30 2.57
C VAL A 50 2.16 -1.91 1.98
N ALA A 51 2.79 -0.89 2.53
CA ALA A 51 2.71 0.48 2.02
C ALA A 51 3.97 1.28 2.41
N HIS A 52 4.14 2.45 1.81
CA HIS A 52 5.23 3.37 2.16
C HIS A 52 4.69 4.43 3.13
N ASN A 53 5.17 4.45 4.37
CA ASN A 53 4.53 5.09 5.53
C ASN A 53 3.18 4.45 5.87
N ALA A 54 3.15 3.14 5.95
CA ALA A 54 1.97 2.27 6.00
C ALA A 54 0.96 2.59 7.11
N HIS A 55 1.36 3.26 8.19
CA HIS A 55 0.45 3.72 9.25
C HIS A 55 -0.63 4.68 8.72
N PHE A 56 -0.28 5.47 7.70
CA PHE A 56 -1.19 6.41 7.06
C PHE A 56 -2.28 5.65 6.29
N ASP A 57 -1.89 4.76 5.39
CA ASP A 57 -2.83 3.96 4.57
C ASP A 57 -3.71 3.06 5.45
N LEU A 58 -3.11 2.39 6.44
CA LEU A 58 -3.83 1.53 7.38
C LEU A 58 -4.83 2.33 8.20
N GLY A 59 -4.49 3.55 8.59
CA GLY A 59 -5.38 4.48 9.28
C GLY A 59 -6.62 4.83 8.46
N PHE A 60 -6.44 5.16 7.19
CA PHE A 60 -7.54 5.45 6.26
C PHE A 60 -8.44 4.24 6.02
N VAL A 61 -7.86 3.07 5.76
CA VAL A 61 -8.63 1.84 5.57
C VAL A 61 -9.43 1.49 6.82
N ASN A 62 -8.85 1.57 8.00
CA ASN A 62 -9.56 1.29 9.25
C ASN A 62 -10.69 2.30 9.50
N ALA A 63 -10.47 3.59 9.22
CA ALA A 63 -11.50 4.61 9.33
C ALA A 63 -12.67 4.36 8.37
N ALA A 64 -12.38 4.00 7.11
CA ALA A 64 -13.38 3.67 6.11
C ALA A 64 -14.17 2.40 6.49
N VAL A 65 -13.50 1.35 6.96
CA VAL A 65 -14.14 0.13 7.48
C VAL A 65 -15.11 0.44 8.63
N ASN A 66 -14.71 1.33 9.54
CA ASN A 66 -15.57 1.73 10.66
C ASN A 66 -16.80 2.52 10.18
N ARG A 67 -16.63 3.48 9.25
CA ARG A 67 -17.74 4.26 8.69
C ARG A 67 -18.74 3.39 7.94
N THR A 68 -18.26 2.44 7.16
CA THR A 68 -19.08 1.53 6.34
C THR A 68 -19.59 0.31 7.10
N ASN A 69 -19.18 0.14 8.37
CA ASN A 69 -19.55 -0.99 9.21
C ASN A 69 -19.23 -2.37 8.58
N ILE A 70 -18.15 -2.45 7.81
CA ILE A 70 -17.68 -3.71 7.21
C ILE A 70 -17.05 -4.60 8.29
N LYS A 71 -17.68 -5.74 8.59
CA LYS A 71 -17.28 -6.63 9.70
C LYS A 71 -16.12 -7.59 9.36
N ARG A 72 -15.77 -7.74 8.09
CA ARG A 72 -14.75 -8.70 7.63
C ARG A 72 -13.60 -7.97 6.93
N ASN A 73 -12.92 -7.06 7.66
CA ASN A 73 -11.67 -6.49 7.19
C ASN A 73 -10.63 -7.62 7.03
N PRO A 74 -10.08 -7.86 5.82
CA PRO A 74 -9.08 -8.91 5.62
C PRO A 74 -7.72 -8.58 6.22
N PHE A 75 -7.43 -7.31 6.43
CA PHE A 75 -6.14 -6.87 6.94
C PHE A 75 -6.01 -7.08 8.45
N HIS A 76 -4.76 -7.26 8.87
CA HIS A 76 -4.44 -7.18 10.29
C HIS A 76 -4.71 -5.75 10.81
N PRO A 77 -5.34 -5.59 11.98
CA PRO A 77 -5.84 -4.27 12.40
C PRO A 77 -4.74 -3.24 12.72
N PHE A 78 -3.52 -3.69 13.02
CA PHE A 78 -2.40 -2.81 13.39
C PHE A 78 -1.03 -3.26 12.88
N SER A 79 -0.89 -4.47 12.32
CA SER A 79 0.38 -4.91 11.74
C SER A 79 0.43 -4.59 10.26
N CYS A 80 1.53 -3.99 9.82
CA CYS A 80 1.83 -3.70 8.42
C CYS A 80 3.33 -3.85 8.16
N PHE A 81 3.70 -4.04 6.91
CA PHE A 81 5.06 -3.88 6.45
C PHE A 81 5.22 -2.47 5.89
N ASP A 82 5.99 -1.64 6.58
CA ASP A 82 6.29 -0.28 6.16
C ASP A 82 7.58 -0.27 5.33
N THR A 83 7.45 -0.01 4.04
CA THR A 83 8.60 -0.01 3.14
C THR A 83 9.55 1.15 3.39
N SER A 84 9.15 2.24 4.05
CA SER A 84 10.06 3.32 4.43
C SER A 84 11.08 2.84 5.46
N GLY A 85 10.64 2.11 6.48
CA GLY A 85 11.53 1.51 7.48
C GLY A 85 12.37 0.38 6.90
N LEU A 86 11.78 -0.51 6.10
CA LEU A 86 12.50 -1.61 5.46
C LEU A 86 13.58 -1.11 4.49
N ALA A 87 13.29 -0.09 3.68
CA ALA A 87 14.24 0.51 2.78
C ALA A 87 15.32 1.31 3.51
N GLY A 88 14.97 1.96 4.64
CA GLY A 88 15.93 2.57 5.54
C GLY A 88 16.98 1.56 6.03
N LEU A 89 16.53 0.37 6.42
CA LEU A 89 17.40 -0.72 6.85
C LEU A 89 18.21 -1.33 5.70
N ALA A 90 17.58 -1.56 4.54
CA ALA A 90 18.21 -2.26 3.41
C ALA A 90 19.11 -1.39 2.54
N PHE A 91 18.80 -0.10 2.42
CA PHE A 91 19.43 0.82 1.46
C PHE A 91 19.84 2.18 2.07
N GLY A 92 19.54 2.44 3.35
CA GLY A 92 19.81 3.72 3.99
C GLY A 92 18.92 4.86 3.50
N GLN A 93 17.78 4.57 2.88
CA GLN A 93 16.87 5.56 2.29
C GLN A 93 15.43 5.31 2.73
N THR A 94 14.73 6.38 3.13
CA THR A 94 13.35 6.32 3.63
C THR A 94 12.33 7.03 2.73
N VAL A 95 12.79 7.77 1.72
CA VAL A 95 11.95 8.43 0.72
C VAL A 95 11.80 7.50 -0.47
N LEU A 96 10.57 7.24 -0.93
CA LEU A 96 10.27 6.22 -1.96
C LEU A 96 11.15 6.36 -3.21
N ALA A 97 11.23 7.55 -3.81
CA ALA A 97 12.04 7.79 -4.99
C ALA A 97 13.53 7.45 -4.77
N LYS A 98 14.10 7.88 -3.63
CA LYS A 98 15.50 7.61 -3.28
C LYS A 98 15.76 6.15 -2.93
N ALA A 99 14.78 5.50 -2.31
CA ALA A 99 14.84 4.08 -2.01
C ALA A 99 14.80 3.23 -3.29
N CYS A 100 13.95 3.61 -4.25
CA CYS A 100 13.91 2.98 -5.57
C CYS A 100 15.24 3.15 -6.32
N GLU A 101 15.79 4.36 -6.33
CA GLU A 101 17.10 4.65 -6.94
C GLU A 101 18.21 3.78 -6.33
N ALA A 102 18.30 3.74 -5.00
CA ALA A 102 19.27 2.92 -4.28
C ALA A 102 19.08 1.41 -4.51
N ALA A 103 17.84 0.96 -4.74
CA ALA A 103 17.48 -0.41 -5.09
C ALA A 103 17.65 -0.73 -6.59
N GLN A 104 18.06 0.24 -7.43
CA GLN A 104 18.16 0.14 -8.89
C GLN A 104 16.79 -0.12 -9.56
N ILE A 105 15.71 0.38 -8.97
CA ILE A 105 14.37 0.37 -9.52
C ILE A 105 14.16 1.70 -10.26
N GLU A 106 13.76 1.63 -11.52
CA GLU A 106 13.45 2.82 -12.30
C GLU A 106 12.33 3.64 -11.65
N PHE A 107 12.57 4.92 -11.41
CA PHE A 107 11.59 5.83 -10.83
C PHE A 107 11.51 7.12 -11.62
N ASN A 108 10.32 7.40 -12.19
CA ASN A 108 10.08 8.61 -12.96
C ASN A 108 9.38 9.66 -12.07
N ASN A 109 10.08 10.74 -11.77
CA ASN A 109 9.54 11.82 -10.94
C ASN A 109 8.35 12.56 -11.58
N ARG A 110 8.09 12.41 -12.89
CA ARG A 110 6.93 13.02 -13.55
C ARG A 110 5.64 12.28 -13.25
N ASP A 111 5.74 10.97 -13.03
CA ASP A 111 4.62 10.09 -12.70
C ASP A 111 4.45 9.94 -11.18
N ALA A 112 5.41 10.45 -10.40
CA ALA A 112 5.34 10.51 -8.95
C ALA A 112 4.08 11.28 -8.51
N HIS A 113 3.49 10.85 -7.39
CA HIS A 113 2.20 11.32 -6.84
C HIS A 113 0.95 10.77 -7.54
N SER A 114 1.09 9.95 -8.59
CA SER A 114 0.02 9.08 -9.02
C SER A 114 -0.09 7.90 -8.04
N ALA A 115 -1.25 7.73 -7.41
CA ALA A 115 -1.47 6.65 -6.42
C ALA A 115 -1.15 5.26 -6.99
N LEU A 116 -1.49 5.01 -8.25
CA LEU A 116 -1.18 3.75 -8.93
C LEU A 116 0.33 3.57 -9.12
N TYR A 117 1.03 4.60 -9.60
CA TYR A 117 2.47 4.55 -9.82
C TYR A 117 3.23 4.29 -8.52
N ASP A 118 2.93 5.08 -7.48
CA ASP A 118 3.58 4.94 -6.17
C ASP A 118 3.30 3.58 -5.54
N THR A 119 2.09 3.03 -5.73
CA THR A 119 1.74 1.67 -5.27
C THR A 119 2.56 0.60 -6.00
N ILE A 120 2.73 0.70 -7.32
CA ILE A 120 3.56 -0.24 -8.10
C ILE A 120 5.01 -0.18 -7.63
N LYS A 121 5.56 1.03 -7.48
CA LYS A 121 6.95 1.22 -7.02
C LYS A 121 7.17 0.74 -5.59
N THR A 122 6.20 0.93 -4.72
CA THR A 122 6.21 0.38 -3.36
C THR A 122 6.23 -1.16 -3.36
N ALA A 123 5.44 -1.79 -4.23
CA ALA A 123 5.42 -3.24 -4.37
C ALA A 123 6.75 -3.79 -4.94
N GLU A 124 7.30 -3.16 -5.98
CA GLU A 124 8.61 -3.50 -6.54
C GLU A 124 9.73 -3.40 -5.48
N LEU A 125 9.73 -2.32 -4.71
CA LEU A 125 10.70 -2.09 -3.63
C LEU A 125 10.59 -3.17 -2.55
N PHE A 126 9.37 -3.48 -2.09
CA PHE A 126 9.14 -4.54 -1.11
C PHE A 126 9.62 -5.90 -1.61
N CYS A 127 9.25 -6.28 -2.83
CA CYS A 127 9.69 -7.54 -3.43
C CYS A 127 11.22 -7.62 -3.56
N THR A 128 11.88 -6.53 -3.95
CA THR A 128 13.34 -6.46 -4.03
C THR A 128 13.99 -6.69 -2.68
N ILE A 129 13.48 -6.05 -1.61
CA ILE A 129 13.98 -6.22 -0.25
C ILE A 129 13.80 -7.67 0.21
N VAL A 130 12.59 -8.23 0.02
CA VAL A 130 12.29 -9.62 0.43
C VAL A 130 13.15 -10.63 -0.34
N ASN A 131 13.39 -10.43 -1.63
CA ASN A 131 14.21 -11.33 -2.43
C ASN A 131 15.66 -11.29 -1.98
N ARG A 132 16.23 -10.11 -1.73
CA ARG A 132 17.57 -10.00 -1.12
C ARG A 132 17.65 -10.68 0.24
N TRP A 133 16.62 -10.56 1.06
CA TRP A 133 16.57 -11.25 2.35
C TRP A 133 16.57 -12.78 2.20
N LYS A 134 15.83 -13.29 1.20
CA LYS A 134 15.85 -14.73 0.85
C LYS A 134 17.23 -15.20 0.44
N GLU A 135 17.96 -14.42 -0.33
CA GLU A 135 19.33 -14.73 -0.75
C GLU A 135 20.31 -14.79 0.44
N LEU A 136 20.07 -13.99 1.49
CA LEU A 136 20.87 -13.94 2.71
C LEU A 136 20.55 -15.04 3.74
N GLY A 137 19.46 -15.78 3.59
CA GLY A 137 19.14 -16.84 4.56
C GLY A 137 17.69 -17.25 4.62
N GLY A 138 16.85 -16.63 3.81
CA GLY A 138 15.44 -16.98 3.70
C GLY A 138 14.46 -15.95 4.27
N TRP A 139 13.20 -16.12 3.89
CA TRP A 139 12.09 -15.32 4.34
C TRP A 139 10.82 -16.20 4.41
N PRO A 140 10.21 -16.32 5.57
CA PRO A 140 10.77 -16.02 6.88
C PRO A 140 11.98 -16.87 7.18
N LEU A 141 12.86 -16.44 8.10
CA LEU A 141 13.99 -17.24 8.54
C LEU A 141 13.46 -18.55 9.12
N THR A 142 13.77 -19.65 8.49
CA THR A 142 13.51 -20.99 9.05
C THR A 142 14.55 -21.31 10.10
N LYS A 143 14.10 -21.84 11.24
CA LYS A 143 14.98 -22.29 12.31
C LYS A 143 15.81 -23.47 11.88
#